data_596bbfc8150f4fd5d5124f5d945e8ac0
#
_entry.id   596bbfc8150f4fd5d5124f5d945e8ac0
#
_cell.length_a   1.000
_cell.length_b   1.000
_cell.length_c   1.000
_cell.angle_alpha   90.00
_cell.angle_beta   90.00
_cell.angle_gamma   90.00
#
_symmetry.space_group_name_H-M   'P 1'
#
loop_
_entity.id
_entity.type
_entity.pdbx_description
1 polymer ?
#
loop_
_entity_poly.entity_id
_entity_poly.type
_entity_poly.pdbx_seq_one_letter_code
_entity_poly.pdbx_strand_id
1 'polypeptide(L)'
;MELGISTFVETTPDIKTGKVISHAERLREVVEEIVLADQVGLDVFGVGEHHRQDYAASSPAVVLAAAASQTKRIRLTSAVTVLSSADPVRVFQDFATLDGISNGRAEITAGRGSFIESFPLFGYDLDDYDELFEEKLDLLLELQKSERVTWSGKHRPAIHNTGVYPRPVQKPLPVWIGSGGNQESVVRAGLLGLPLVLAIIGGSPQHFAPLVELYYKAAEHAGHDASKLIVASHSHGFIAEDTETAADRFFPSTQQAMNTLARERGWGPYSRSSFDAARSFEGALYVGDPETVAEKIIHLRKNVGITRFLLHVPVGSMPHEDVMKAIELFGTKTAPLVREEVSRWEASERS
;
A
#
# COMPACT_ATOMS: atom_id res chain seq x y z
N MET A 1 -6.83 13.32 8.69
CA MET A 1 -6.60 12.39 7.59
C MET A 1 -5.11 12.11 7.47
N GLU A 2 -4.68 10.84 7.39
CA GLU A 2 -3.28 10.45 7.17
C GLU A 2 -2.94 10.43 5.68
N LEU A 3 -1.73 10.88 5.35
CA LEU A 3 -1.23 10.99 3.97
C LEU A 3 0.16 10.36 3.86
N GLY A 4 0.37 9.56 2.84
CA GLY A 4 1.63 8.85 2.67
C GLY A 4 1.96 8.47 1.23
N ILE A 5 3.07 7.80 1.09
CA ILE A 5 3.61 7.28 -0.17
C ILE A 5 3.58 5.76 -0.15
N SER A 6 3.47 5.16 -1.31
CA SER A 6 3.82 3.75 -1.52
C SER A 6 4.60 3.57 -2.82
N THR A 7 5.37 2.50 -2.89
CA THR A 7 6.11 2.11 -4.09
C THR A 7 6.24 0.60 -4.18
N PHE A 8 6.32 0.08 -5.41
CA PHE A 8 6.66 -1.33 -5.68
C PHE A 8 8.15 -1.52 -5.95
N VAL A 9 8.92 -0.44 -5.94
CA VAL A 9 10.38 -0.44 -6.14
C VAL A 9 10.75 -1.00 -7.52
N GLU A 10 10.09 -0.50 -8.57
CA GLU A 10 10.25 -0.95 -9.95
C GLU A 10 11.66 -0.64 -10.49
N THR A 11 12.11 -1.53 -11.40
CA THR A 11 13.38 -1.43 -12.15
C THR A 11 13.16 -1.61 -13.65
N THR A 12 12.02 -1.14 -14.16
CA THR A 12 11.73 -1.18 -15.59
C THR A 12 12.74 -0.32 -16.38
N PRO A 13 13.02 -0.60 -17.67
CA PRO A 13 13.95 0.20 -18.45
C PRO A 13 13.52 1.68 -18.53
N ASP A 14 14.48 2.59 -18.39
CA ASP A 14 14.26 4.01 -18.68
C ASP A 14 13.87 4.20 -20.15
N ILE A 15 12.82 4.94 -20.41
CA ILE A 15 12.23 5.06 -21.75
C ILE A 15 13.15 5.74 -22.76
N LYS A 16 13.96 6.71 -22.31
CA LYS A 16 14.82 7.50 -23.19
C LYS A 16 16.12 6.77 -23.52
N THR A 17 16.67 6.09 -22.52
CA THR A 17 18.02 5.49 -22.62
C THR A 17 17.99 3.97 -22.75
N GLY A 18 16.89 3.31 -22.42
CA GLY A 18 16.79 1.85 -22.31
C GLY A 18 17.59 1.25 -21.15
N LYS A 19 18.23 2.07 -20.31
CA LYS A 19 19.03 1.61 -19.19
C LYS A 19 18.11 1.09 -18.08
N VAL A 20 18.47 -0.08 -17.53
CA VAL A 20 17.81 -0.63 -16.34
C VAL A 20 18.66 -0.28 -15.12
N ILE A 21 18.06 0.35 -14.13
CA ILE A 21 18.72 0.59 -12.84
C ILE A 21 18.97 -0.75 -12.13
N SER A 22 20.09 -0.90 -11.46
CA SER A 22 20.34 -2.11 -10.67
C SER A 22 19.43 -2.19 -9.45
N HIS A 23 19.06 -3.42 -9.03
CA HIS A 23 18.28 -3.61 -7.79
C HIS A 23 18.96 -2.98 -6.58
N ALA A 24 20.29 -3.08 -6.50
CA ALA A 24 21.06 -2.51 -5.41
C ALA A 24 21.01 -0.97 -5.37
N GLU A 25 20.98 -0.31 -6.51
CA GLU A 25 20.84 1.14 -6.63
C GLU A 25 19.40 1.56 -6.27
N ARG A 26 18.39 0.90 -6.84
CA ARG A 26 16.98 1.20 -6.58
C ARG A 26 16.59 0.99 -5.11
N LEU A 27 17.16 -0.04 -4.44
CA LEU A 27 16.96 -0.26 -3.00
C LEU A 27 17.55 0.86 -2.14
N ARG A 28 18.66 1.49 -2.54
CA ARG A 28 19.18 2.65 -1.83
C ARG A 28 18.30 3.88 -2.04
N GLU A 29 17.85 4.11 -3.28
CA GLU A 29 16.94 5.21 -3.59
C GLU A 29 15.64 5.13 -2.79
N VAL A 30 15.02 3.96 -2.64
CA VAL A 30 13.78 3.86 -1.86
C VAL A 30 14.00 4.16 -0.38
N VAL A 31 15.16 3.87 0.17
CA VAL A 31 15.49 4.28 1.55
C VAL A 31 15.56 5.81 1.66
N GLU A 32 16.17 6.49 0.67
CA GLU A 32 16.20 7.96 0.60
C GLU A 32 14.80 8.56 0.45
N GLU A 33 13.93 7.95 -0.36
CA GLU A 33 12.52 8.34 -0.51
C GLU A 33 11.75 8.25 0.82
N ILE A 34 11.95 7.17 1.60
CA ILE A 34 11.32 7.01 2.92
C ILE A 34 11.82 8.07 3.90
N VAL A 35 13.13 8.36 3.90
CA VAL A 35 13.73 9.38 4.76
C VAL A 35 13.19 10.77 4.42
N LEU A 36 13.09 11.11 3.14
CA LEU A 36 12.50 12.38 2.71
C LEU A 36 11.03 12.47 3.11
N ALA A 37 10.26 11.40 2.92
CA ALA A 37 8.84 11.37 3.32
C ALA A 37 8.65 11.66 4.82
N ASP A 38 9.52 11.12 5.69
CA ASP A 38 9.54 11.48 7.12
C ASP A 38 9.86 12.95 7.37
N GLN A 39 10.87 13.48 6.65
CA GLN A 39 11.33 14.86 6.80
C GLN A 39 10.27 15.88 6.40
N VAL A 40 9.52 15.62 5.32
CA VAL A 40 8.45 16.51 4.85
C VAL A 40 7.11 16.31 5.56
N GLY A 41 7.06 15.45 6.57
CA GLY A 41 5.91 15.32 7.47
C GLY A 41 4.77 14.46 6.95
N LEU A 42 5.07 13.49 6.09
CA LEU A 42 4.11 12.45 5.72
C LEU A 42 3.93 11.43 6.85
N ASP A 43 2.76 10.78 6.88
CA ASP A 43 2.35 9.94 8.00
C ASP A 43 2.76 8.48 7.84
N VAL A 44 2.85 7.98 6.59
CA VAL A 44 3.09 6.57 6.31
C VAL A 44 3.84 6.36 4.99
N PHE A 45 4.69 5.32 4.95
CA PHE A 45 5.34 4.85 3.73
C PHE A 45 5.16 3.35 3.58
N GLY A 46 4.68 2.92 2.41
CA GLY A 46 4.42 1.52 2.07
C GLY A 46 5.38 0.98 1.01
N VAL A 47 5.94 -0.22 1.27
CA VAL A 47 6.78 -0.94 0.31
C VAL A 47 6.08 -2.24 -0.10
N GLY A 48 5.89 -2.42 -1.42
CA GLY A 48 5.30 -3.63 -1.99
C GLY A 48 6.26 -4.80 -2.02
N GLU A 49 5.71 -6.02 -2.11
CA GLU A 49 6.45 -7.27 -2.25
C GLU A 49 6.21 -7.86 -3.65
N HIS A 50 7.29 -8.02 -4.40
CA HIS A 50 7.25 -8.64 -5.73
C HIS A 50 8.46 -9.55 -5.95
N HIS A 51 8.22 -10.67 -6.63
CA HIS A 51 9.23 -11.69 -6.92
C HIS A 51 9.48 -11.80 -8.44
N ARG A 52 9.65 -10.61 -9.09
CA ARG A 52 9.86 -10.46 -10.53
C ARG A 52 11.16 -9.73 -10.81
N GLN A 53 11.69 -9.92 -12.01
CA GLN A 53 12.95 -9.28 -12.43
C GLN A 53 12.86 -7.75 -12.48
N ASP A 54 11.70 -7.21 -12.77
CA ASP A 54 11.41 -5.78 -12.92
C ASP A 54 11.04 -5.07 -11.60
N TYR A 55 11.26 -5.73 -10.44
CA TYR A 55 11.05 -5.18 -9.11
C TYR A 55 12.23 -5.51 -8.19
N ALA A 56 12.68 -4.55 -7.40
CA ALA A 56 13.83 -4.75 -6.51
C ALA A 56 13.44 -5.25 -5.10
N ALA A 57 12.19 -5.04 -4.64
CA ALA A 57 11.78 -5.37 -3.29
C ALA A 57 11.00 -6.69 -3.21
N SER A 58 11.66 -7.75 -2.75
CA SER A 58 11.04 -9.04 -2.40
C SER A 58 10.89 -9.24 -0.88
N SER A 59 11.48 -8.37 -0.07
CA SER A 59 11.46 -8.42 1.40
C SER A 59 11.19 -7.04 1.97
N PRO A 60 9.94 -6.57 1.96
CA PRO A 60 9.59 -5.22 2.42
C PRO A 60 10.09 -4.90 3.83
N ALA A 61 9.98 -5.84 4.78
CA ALA A 61 10.42 -5.63 6.16
C ALA A 61 11.92 -5.28 6.26
N VAL A 62 12.78 -5.82 5.39
CA VAL A 62 14.21 -5.53 5.37
C VAL A 62 14.48 -4.11 4.88
N VAL A 63 13.79 -3.68 3.81
CA VAL A 63 13.88 -2.32 3.27
C VAL A 63 13.38 -1.30 4.31
N LEU A 64 12.23 -1.57 4.91
CA LEU A 64 11.63 -0.72 5.94
C LEU A 64 12.52 -0.64 7.19
N ALA A 65 13.20 -1.72 7.59
CA ALA A 65 14.13 -1.72 8.72
C ALA A 65 15.37 -0.84 8.46
N ALA A 66 15.89 -0.83 7.23
CA ALA A 66 16.98 0.08 6.84
C ALA A 66 16.57 1.55 6.97
N ALA A 67 15.36 1.91 6.58
CA ALA A 67 14.81 3.26 6.72
C ALA A 67 14.41 3.60 8.16
N ALA A 68 13.98 2.62 8.96
CA ALA A 68 13.54 2.82 10.34
C ALA A 68 14.60 3.48 11.23
N SER A 69 15.88 3.15 11.00
CA SER A 69 17.02 3.71 11.73
C SER A 69 17.32 5.18 11.39
N GLN A 70 16.80 5.67 10.25
CA GLN A 70 17.03 7.01 9.72
C GLN A 70 15.80 7.92 9.82
N THR A 71 14.67 7.39 10.26
CA THR A 71 13.38 8.08 10.37
C THR A 71 12.90 8.13 11.82
N LYS A 72 11.95 9.04 12.13
CA LYS A 72 11.51 9.26 13.51
C LYS A 72 10.00 9.15 13.72
N ARG A 73 9.18 9.49 12.72
CA ARG A 73 7.73 9.64 12.86
C ARG A 73 6.94 8.77 11.92
N ILE A 74 7.41 8.66 10.68
CA ILE A 74 6.66 7.98 9.61
C ILE A 74 6.39 6.52 9.97
N ARG A 75 5.16 6.07 9.77
CA ARG A 75 4.78 4.66 9.87
C ARG A 75 5.32 3.89 8.68
N LEU A 76 5.74 2.67 8.93
CA LEU A 76 6.43 1.81 7.97
C LEU A 76 5.57 0.57 7.73
N THR A 77 4.95 0.49 6.56
CA THR A 77 4.02 -0.60 6.22
C THR A 77 4.46 -1.37 4.97
N SER A 78 4.09 -2.64 4.89
CA SER A 78 4.09 -3.31 3.58
C SER A 78 2.90 -2.85 2.73
N ALA A 79 3.04 -2.94 1.39
CA ALA A 79 1.97 -2.53 0.48
C ALA A 79 1.90 -3.40 -0.81
N VAL A 80 1.74 -4.73 -0.63
CA VAL A 80 1.38 -5.53 0.54
C VAL A 80 2.48 -6.54 0.88
N THR A 81 2.38 -7.26 2.03
CA THR A 81 3.02 -8.56 2.24
C THR A 81 2.16 -9.61 1.57
N VAL A 82 2.75 -10.43 0.68
CA VAL A 82 2.04 -11.53 -0.01
C VAL A 82 1.88 -12.72 0.94
N LEU A 83 0.92 -12.60 1.86
CA LEU A 83 0.74 -13.56 2.96
C LEU A 83 0.41 -14.97 2.47
N SER A 84 -0.25 -15.11 1.30
CA SER A 84 -0.55 -16.42 0.71
C SER A 84 0.70 -17.28 0.48
N SER A 85 1.83 -16.68 0.14
CA SER A 85 3.10 -17.39 -0.12
C SER A 85 4.15 -17.24 0.99
N ALA A 86 3.92 -16.40 2.01
CA ALA A 86 4.82 -16.20 3.15
C ALA A 86 4.50 -17.16 4.32
N ASP A 87 5.46 -17.43 5.21
CA ASP A 87 5.20 -18.04 6.50
C ASP A 87 4.75 -16.97 7.50
N PRO A 88 3.55 -17.08 8.09
CA PRO A 88 3.01 -16.04 8.97
C PRO A 88 3.81 -15.84 10.27
N VAL A 89 4.52 -16.88 10.76
CA VAL A 89 5.43 -16.75 11.91
C VAL A 89 6.61 -15.88 11.53
N ARG A 90 7.19 -16.08 10.33
CA ARG A 90 8.29 -15.24 9.85
C ARG A 90 7.83 -13.79 9.63
N VAL A 91 6.68 -13.59 8.99
CA VAL A 91 6.10 -12.24 8.81
C VAL A 91 5.91 -11.55 10.16
N PHE A 92 5.33 -12.24 11.15
CA PHE A 92 5.18 -11.69 12.49
C PHE A 92 6.51 -11.30 13.13
N GLN A 93 7.53 -12.17 13.06
CA GLN A 93 8.85 -11.92 13.63
C GLN A 93 9.57 -10.75 12.96
N ASP A 94 9.50 -10.67 11.64
CA ASP A 94 10.14 -9.60 10.85
C ASP A 94 9.52 -8.24 11.18
N PHE A 95 8.20 -8.16 11.23
CA PHE A 95 7.50 -6.90 11.57
C PHE A 95 7.55 -6.58 13.07
N ALA A 96 7.60 -7.57 13.96
CA ALA A 96 7.86 -7.31 15.39
C ALA A 96 9.28 -6.79 15.62
N THR A 97 10.26 -7.27 14.84
CA THR A 97 11.64 -6.74 14.84
C THR A 97 11.67 -5.32 14.30
N LEU A 98 11.03 -5.06 13.18
CA LEU A 98 10.88 -3.71 12.62
C LEU A 98 10.20 -2.77 13.62
N ASP A 99 9.16 -3.25 14.31
CA ASP A 99 8.44 -2.48 15.32
C ASP A 99 9.35 -2.08 16.49
N GLY A 100 10.18 -3.00 16.95
CA GLY A 100 11.20 -2.74 17.97
C GLY A 100 12.23 -1.70 17.50
N ILE A 101 12.78 -1.85 16.29
CA ILE A 101 13.78 -0.92 15.72
C ILE A 101 13.17 0.47 15.52
N SER A 102 11.93 0.54 15.04
CA SER A 102 11.24 1.79 14.74
C SER A 102 10.57 2.45 15.96
N ASN A 103 10.60 1.80 17.12
CA ASN A 103 9.91 2.25 18.34
C ASN A 103 8.39 2.40 18.14
N GLY A 104 7.74 1.33 17.62
CA GLY A 104 6.29 1.26 17.53
C GLY A 104 5.70 1.93 16.28
N ARG A 105 6.40 1.88 15.12
CA ARG A 105 5.93 2.47 13.86
C ARG A 105 5.65 1.46 12.75
N ALA A 106 5.82 0.16 13.00
CA ALA A 106 5.57 -0.87 12.02
C ALA A 106 4.07 -1.15 11.84
N GLU A 107 3.67 -1.47 10.62
CA GLU A 107 2.35 -1.98 10.26
C GLU A 107 2.50 -3.08 9.21
N ILE A 108 1.60 -4.05 9.19
CA ILE A 108 1.51 -5.07 8.15
C ILE A 108 0.27 -4.80 7.31
N THR A 109 0.42 -4.61 6.00
CA THR A 109 -0.72 -4.75 5.10
C THR A 109 -0.64 -6.14 4.45
N ALA A 110 -1.51 -7.04 4.88
CA ALA A 110 -1.61 -8.40 4.36
C ALA A 110 -2.45 -8.42 3.08
N GLY A 111 -1.93 -9.05 2.05
CA GLY A 111 -2.61 -9.23 0.78
C GLY A 111 -2.34 -10.59 0.16
N ARG A 112 -3.13 -10.93 -0.86
CA ARG A 112 -2.96 -12.16 -1.63
C ARG A 112 -1.90 -12.05 -2.73
N GLY A 113 -1.47 -10.82 -3.04
CA GLY A 113 -0.63 -10.53 -4.19
C GLY A 113 -1.43 -10.44 -5.51
N SER A 114 -0.93 -9.62 -6.42
CA SER A 114 -1.51 -9.45 -7.78
C SER A 114 -0.78 -10.26 -8.85
N PHE A 115 0.39 -10.77 -8.53
CA PHE A 115 1.23 -11.62 -9.37
C PHE A 115 1.37 -13.01 -8.77
N ILE A 116 1.57 -14.00 -9.63
CA ILE A 116 1.55 -15.43 -9.26
C ILE A 116 2.92 -16.03 -9.00
N GLU A 117 4.00 -15.29 -9.28
CA GLU A 117 5.38 -15.80 -9.29
C GLU A 117 5.85 -16.32 -7.94
N SER A 118 5.32 -15.78 -6.84
CA SER A 118 5.67 -16.23 -5.49
C SER A 118 5.20 -17.67 -5.20
N PHE A 119 4.10 -18.12 -5.82
CA PHE A 119 3.54 -19.44 -5.57
C PHE A 119 4.49 -20.57 -5.98
N PRO A 120 4.87 -20.70 -7.25
CA PRO A 120 5.85 -21.74 -7.64
C PRO A 120 7.23 -21.53 -7.01
N LEU A 121 7.63 -20.27 -6.73
CA LEU A 121 8.92 -19.96 -6.11
C LEU A 121 9.01 -20.53 -4.68
N PHE A 122 7.92 -20.49 -3.93
CA PHE A 122 7.84 -20.99 -2.55
C PHE A 122 7.16 -22.34 -2.42
N GLY A 123 6.81 -23.00 -3.55
CA GLY A 123 6.27 -24.35 -3.55
C GLY A 123 4.79 -24.46 -3.18
N TYR A 124 4.00 -23.40 -3.46
CA TYR A 124 2.55 -23.38 -3.27
C TYR A 124 1.81 -23.57 -4.58
N ASP A 125 0.63 -24.18 -4.52
CA ASP A 125 -0.28 -24.31 -5.64
C ASP A 125 -1.22 -23.11 -5.72
N LEU A 126 -1.52 -22.65 -6.94
CA LEU A 126 -2.48 -21.58 -7.18
C LEU A 126 -3.92 -22.01 -6.90
N ASP A 127 -4.23 -23.30 -6.96
CA ASP A 127 -5.55 -23.82 -6.62
C ASP A 127 -5.88 -23.60 -5.12
N ASP A 128 -4.86 -23.49 -4.27
CA ASP A 128 -5.02 -23.18 -2.83
C ASP A 128 -4.97 -21.66 -2.51
N TYR A 129 -5.04 -20.77 -3.52
CA TYR A 129 -4.81 -19.33 -3.40
C TYR A 129 -5.59 -18.64 -2.26
N ASP A 130 -6.89 -18.90 -2.16
CA ASP A 130 -7.75 -18.28 -1.14
C ASP A 130 -7.56 -18.96 0.23
N GLU A 131 -7.49 -20.29 0.26
CA GLU A 131 -7.31 -21.09 1.48
C GLU A 131 -5.98 -20.80 2.19
N LEU A 132 -4.91 -20.64 1.40
CA LEU A 132 -3.60 -20.22 1.90
C LEU A 132 -3.65 -18.85 2.60
N PHE A 133 -4.34 -17.88 2.02
CA PHE A 133 -4.45 -16.56 2.61
C PHE A 133 -5.24 -16.60 3.91
N GLU A 134 -6.37 -17.29 3.93
CA GLU A 134 -7.24 -17.40 5.11
C GLU A 134 -6.53 -18.07 6.28
N GLU A 135 -5.97 -19.26 6.06
CA GLU A 135 -5.25 -19.99 7.11
C GLU A 135 -4.07 -19.19 7.67
N LYS A 136 -3.29 -18.56 6.80
CA LYS A 136 -2.11 -17.80 7.22
C LYS A 136 -2.47 -16.48 7.92
N LEU A 137 -3.57 -15.84 7.52
CA LEU A 137 -4.08 -14.67 8.23
C LEU A 137 -4.55 -15.03 9.63
N ASP A 138 -5.30 -16.12 9.77
CA ASP A 138 -5.75 -16.60 11.07
C ASP A 138 -4.58 -16.87 12.01
N LEU A 139 -3.53 -17.55 11.52
CA LEU A 139 -2.32 -17.77 12.33
C LEU A 139 -1.62 -16.43 12.65
N LEU A 140 -1.49 -15.52 11.71
CA LEU A 140 -0.88 -14.20 11.96
C LEU A 140 -1.60 -13.44 13.09
N LEU A 141 -2.92 -13.49 13.10
CA LEU A 141 -3.74 -12.89 14.16
C LEU A 141 -3.63 -13.63 15.49
N GLU A 142 -3.53 -14.97 15.45
CA GLU A 142 -3.35 -15.77 16.67
C GLU A 142 -1.98 -15.50 17.34
N LEU A 143 -0.93 -15.30 16.54
CA LEU A 143 0.41 -14.96 17.03
C LEU A 143 0.45 -13.67 17.87
N GLN A 144 -0.50 -12.76 17.67
CA GLN A 144 -0.58 -11.51 18.43
C GLN A 144 -1.15 -11.68 19.84
N LYS A 145 -2.01 -12.70 20.04
CA LYS A 145 -2.80 -12.88 21.26
C LYS A 145 -1.94 -13.35 22.44
N SER A 146 -0.93 -14.19 22.17
CA SER A 146 -0.08 -14.73 23.25
C SER A 146 1.37 -14.95 22.80
N GLU A 147 2.29 -15.04 23.81
CA GLU A 147 3.70 -15.36 23.54
C GLU A 147 3.89 -16.82 23.13
N ARG A 148 3.07 -17.73 23.64
CA ARG A 148 3.11 -19.15 23.33
C ARG A 148 1.89 -19.55 22.55
N VAL A 149 2.12 -20.15 21.39
CA VAL A 149 1.09 -20.47 20.42
C VAL A 149 0.98 -21.97 20.23
N THR A 150 -0.26 -22.44 20.15
CA THR A 150 -0.61 -23.75 19.65
C THR A 150 -1.49 -23.56 18.42
N TRP A 151 -1.10 -24.17 17.31
CA TRP A 151 -1.76 -24.01 16.02
C TRP A 151 -1.75 -25.32 15.24
N SER A 152 -2.81 -25.58 14.49
CA SER A 152 -2.83 -26.62 13.46
C SER A 152 -3.63 -26.13 12.26
N GLY A 153 -3.10 -26.34 11.06
CA GLY A 153 -3.71 -25.97 9.79
C GLY A 153 -3.42 -27.03 8.72
N LYS A 154 -3.90 -26.79 7.51
CA LYS A 154 -3.72 -27.68 6.35
C LYS A 154 -2.40 -27.40 5.63
N HIS A 155 -2.06 -26.12 5.49
CA HIS A 155 -0.95 -25.64 4.64
C HIS A 155 0.34 -25.36 5.42
N ARG A 156 0.31 -25.45 6.72
CA ARG A 156 1.47 -25.24 7.59
C ARG A 156 1.56 -26.29 8.68
N PRO A 157 2.78 -26.80 9.00
CA PRO A 157 2.99 -27.69 10.13
C PRO A 157 2.47 -27.12 11.45
N ALA A 158 1.95 -28.00 12.31
CA ALA A 158 1.42 -27.63 13.62
C ALA A 158 2.49 -26.98 14.52
N ILE A 159 2.04 -26.07 15.38
CA ILE A 159 2.84 -25.46 16.46
C ILE A 159 2.27 -25.97 17.80
N HIS A 160 3.14 -26.46 18.69
CA HIS A 160 2.71 -26.99 19.96
C HIS A 160 3.32 -26.21 21.12
N ASN A 161 2.53 -25.31 21.73
CA ASN A 161 2.90 -24.49 22.87
C ASN A 161 4.30 -23.87 22.74
N THR A 162 4.59 -23.28 21.58
CA THR A 162 5.93 -22.74 21.24
C THR A 162 5.94 -21.23 21.39
N GLY A 163 7.00 -20.69 22.02
CA GLY A 163 7.21 -19.25 22.14
C GLY A 163 7.61 -18.63 20.80
N VAL A 164 7.02 -17.47 20.46
CA VAL A 164 7.34 -16.71 19.24
C VAL A 164 7.86 -15.33 19.62
N TYR A 165 9.08 -15.05 19.23
CA TYR A 165 9.83 -13.81 19.59
C TYR A 165 10.55 -13.23 18.36
N PRO A 166 10.85 -11.86 18.38
CA PRO A 166 10.51 -10.92 19.44
C PRO A 166 9.01 -10.64 19.52
N ARG A 167 8.59 -9.96 20.61
CA ARG A 167 7.25 -9.39 20.71
C ARG A 167 7.29 -7.92 20.25
N PRO A 168 6.27 -7.44 19.53
CA PRO A 168 6.22 -6.05 19.11
C PRO A 168 6.05 -5.10 20.31
N VAL A 169 6.46 -3.84 20.13
CA VAL A 169 6.21 -2.74 21.06
C VAL A 169 4.72 -2.42 21.09
N GLN A 170 4.10 -2.36 19.91
CA GLN A 170 2.65 -2.11 19.76
C GLN A 170 1.84 -3.33 20.19
N LYS A 171 0.71 -3.11 20.81
CA LYS A 171 -0.19 -4.18 21.30
C LYS A 171 -1.64 -3.85 20.95
N PRO A 172 -2.18 -4.44 19.89
CA PRO A 172 -1.55 -5.35 18.92
C PRO A 172 -0.66 -4.61 17.91
N LEU A 173 0.19 -5.35 17.18
CA LEU A 173 0.85 -4.86 15.97
C LEU A 173 -0.24 -4.66 14.90
N PRO A 174 -0.36 -3.46 14.28
CA PRO A 174 -1.40 -3.20 13.30
C PRO A 174 -1.31 -4.13 12.08
N VAL A 175 -2.41 -4.80 11.76
CA VAL A 175 -2.58 -5.63 10.56
C VAL A 175 -3.73 -5.08 9.76
N TRP A 176 -3.47 -4.72 8.51
CA TRP A 176 -4.42 -4.21 7.54
C TRP A 176 -4.71 -5.28 6.49
N ILE A 177 -5.90 -5.25 5.90
CA ILE A 177 -6.24 -6.11 4.76
C ILE A 177 -6.19 -5.27 3.49
N GLY A 178 -5.34 -5.69 2.53
CA GLY A 178 -5.28 -5.11 1.20
C GLY A 178 -6.30 -5.76 0.25
N SER A 179 -7.09 -4.95 -0.45
CA SER A 179 -8.08 -5.42 -1.44
C SER A 179 -8.07 -4.56 -2.70
N GLY A 180 -8.11 -5.21 -3.86
CA GLY A 180 -8.33 -4.57 -5.16
C GLY A 180 -9.81 -4.33 -5.51
N GLY A 181 -10.72 -4.45 -4.54
CA GLY A 181 -12.17 -4.32 -4.76
C GLY A 181 -12.94 -5.65 -4.74
N ASN A 182 -12.30 -6.75 -4.34
CA ASN A 182 -12.99 -8.02 -4.12
C ASN A 182 -13.87 -7.94 -2.85
N GLN A 183 -15.17 -8.23 -3.00
CA GLN A 183 -16.17 -8.13 -1.93
C GLN A 183 -15.85 -9.05 -0.75
N GLU A 184 -15.40 -10.27 -1.00
CA GLU A 184 -15.07 -11.25 0.05
C GLU A 184 -13.94 -10.74 0.96
N SER A 185 -12.89 -10.15 0.36
CA SER A 185 -11.79 -9.54 1.13
C SER A 185 -12.25 -8.36 1.97
N VAL A 186 -13.17 -7.56 1.45
CA VAL A 186 -13.76 -6.41 2.14
C VAL A 186 -14.63 -6.87 3.32
N VAL A 187 -15.50 -7.86 3.10
CA VAL A 187 -16.34 -8.46 4.15
C VAL A 187 -15.46 -9.11 5.24
N ARG A 188 -14.43 -9.86 4.84
CA ARG A 188 -13.49 -10.47 5.78
C ARG A 188 -12.81 -9.44 6.68
N ALA A 189 -12.34 -8.32 6.11
CA ALA A 189 -11.74 -7.24 6.89
C ALA A 189 -12.74 -6.69 7.93
N GLY A 190 -13.99 -6.46 7.54
CA GLY A 190 -15.05 -6.01 8.43
C GLY A 190 -15.36 -7.02 9.52
N LEU A 191 -15.60 -8.29 9.19
CA LEU A 191 -15.88 -9.35 10.17
C LEU A 191 -14.76 -9.55 11.20
N LEU A 192 -13.51 -9.34 10.79
CA LEU A 192 -12.35 -9.42 11.68
C LEU A 192 -12.06 -8.13 12.46
N GLY A 193 -12.77 -7.03 12.15
CA GLY A 193 -12.52 -5.72 12.75
C GLY A 193 -11.14 -5.14 12.40
N LEU A 194 -10.59 -5.52 11.24
CA LEU A 194 -9.28 -5.07 10.77
C LEU A 194 -9.42 -3.88 9.82
N PRO A 195 -8.49 -2.91 9.85
CA PRO A 195 -8.47 -1.81 8.89
C PRO A 195 -8.27 -2.29 7.45
N LEU A 196 -8.86 -1.56 6.50
CA LEU A 196 -8.93 -1.92 5.09
C LEU A 196 -8.10 -0.95 4.22
N VAL A 197 -7.33 -1.49 3.28
CA VAL A 197 -6.67 -0.72 2.22
C VAL A 197 -7.27 -1.11 0.87
N LEU A 198 -7.84 -0.14 0.16
CA LEU A 198 -8.40 -0.31 -1.18
C LEU A 198 -7.40 0.15 -2.23
N ALA A 199 -6.99 -0.73 -3.13
CA ALA A 199 -6.18 -0.39 -4.29
C ALA A 199 -7.08 0.22 -5.38
N ILE A 200 -7.26 1.53 -5.33
CA ILE A 200 -8.06 2.30 -6.30
C ILE A 200 -7.11 2.77 -7.42
N ILE A 201 -6.77 1.87 -8.34
CA ILE A 201 -5.78 2.09 -9.40
C ILE A 201 -6.37 2.19 -10.80
N GLY A 202 -7.70 2.16 -10.92
CA GLY A 202 -8.41 2.27 -12.21
C GLY A 202 -9.91 2.50 -12.01
N GLY A 203 -10.58 2.87 -13.09
CA GLY A 203 -12.00 3.18 -13.09
C GLY A 203 -12.34 4.49 -12.38
N SER A 204 -13.57 4.62 -11.89
CA SER A 204 -14.00 5.73 -11.04
C SER A 204 -13.87 5.34 -9.56
N PRO A 205 -13.17 6.15 -8.73
CA PRO A 205 -13.04 5.92 -7.29
C PRO A 205 -14.39 5.79 -6.57
N GLN A 206 -15.42 6.45 -7.04
CA GLN A 206 -16.77 6.41 -6.44
C GLN A 206 -17.39 5.00 -6.46
N HIS A 207 -16.98 4.13 -7.38
CA HIS A 207 -17.43 2.74 -7.41
C HIS A 207 -16.99 1.92 -6.19
N PHE A 208 -16.04 2.45 -5.40
CA PHE A 208 -15.60 1.81 -4.16
C PHE A 208 -16.43 2.21 -2.93
N ALA A 209 -17.28 3.25 -3.01
CA ALA A 209 -18.12 3.65 -1.89
C ALA A 209 -19.06 2.52 -1.39
N PRO A 210 -19.75 1.75 -2.25
CA PRO A 210 -20.56 0.61 -1.80
C PRO A 210 -19.74 -0.48 -1.09
N LEU A 211 -18.46 -0.65 -1.45
CA LEU A 211 -17.57 -1.60 -0.77
C LEU A 211 -17.20 -1.12 0.63
N VAL A 212 -17.00 0.18 0.82
CA VAL A 212 -16.75 0.77 2.13
C VAL A 212 -17.99 0.64 3.03
N GLU A 213 -19.20 0.85 2.48
CA GLU A 213 -20.43 0.59 3.23
C GLU A 213 -20.57 -0.88 3.63
N LEU A 214 -20.25 -1.80 2.72
CA LEU A 214 -20.27 -3.24 2.97
C LEU A 214 -19.28 -3.62 4.08
N TYR A 215 -18.09 -3.04 4.08
CA TYR A 215 -17.08 -3.22 5.12
C TYR A 215 -17.61 -2.83 6.51
N TYR A 216 -18.19 -1.64 6.65
CA TYR A 216 -18.73 -1.19 7.92
C TYR A 216 -19.93 -2.03 8.37
N LYS A 217 -20.84 -2.41 7.46
CA LYS A 217 -21.96 -3.33 7.77
C LYS A 217 -21.50 -4.69 8.28
N ALA A 218 -20.45 -5.24 7.67
CA ALA A 218 -19.85 -6.51 8.12
C ALA A 218 -19.23 -6.37 9.52
N ALA A 219 -18.56 -5.26 9.79
CA ALA A 219 -17.99 -4.98 11.10
C ALA A 219 -19.04 -4.82 12.20
N GLU A 220 -20.10 -4.07 11.94
CA GLU A 220 -21.23 -3.91 12.86
C GLU A 220 -21.93 -5.24 13.13
N HIS A 221 -22.13 -6.07 12.08
CA HIS A 221 -22.69 -7.41 12.22
C HIS A 221 -21.86 -8.31 13.14
N ALA A 222 -20.53 -8.19 13.09
CA ALA A 222 -19.59 -8.92 13.96
C ALA A 222 -19.43 -8.28 15.36
N GLY A 223 -20.10 -7.17 15.65
CA GLY A 223 -20.05 -6.47 16.93
C GLY A 223 -18.84 -5.56 17.13
N HIS A 224 -18.14 -5.22 16.06
CA HIS A 224 -17.04 -4.25 16.11
C HIS A 224 -17.56 -2.80 16.12
N ASP A 225 -16.82 -1.93 16.79
CA ASP A 225 -17.07 -0.49 16.78
C ASP A 225 -16.60 0.13 15.45
N ALA A 226 -17.54 0.33 14.53
CA ALA A 226 -17.26 0.88 13.20
C ALA A 226 -16.56 2.24 13.24
N SER A 227 -16.78 3.06 14.30
CA SER A 227 -16.14 4.37 14.44
C SER A 227 -14.62 4.33 14.64
N LYS A 228 -14.09 3.17 15.04
CA LYS A 228 -12.66 2.92 15.23
C LYS A 228 -11.98 2.31 14.01
N LEU A 229 -12.76 1.92 13.02
CA LEU A 229 -12.25 1.28 11.82
C LEU A 229 -11.77 2.32 10.81
N ILE A 230 -10.70 1.99 10.12
CA ILE A 230 -10.00 2.88 9.21
C ILE A 230 -10.04 2.28 7.80
N VAL A 231 -10.34 3.11 6.80
CA VAL A 231 -10.23 2.76 5.39
C VAL A 231 -9.16 3.62 4.74
N ALA A 232 -8.23 2.98 4.05
CA ALA A 232 -7.19 3.63 3.27
C ALA A 232 -7.43 3.44 1.77
N SER A 233 -6.96 4.39 0.95
CA SER A 233 -6.79 4.25 -0.49
C SER A 233 -5.32 4.19 -0.85
N HIS A 234 -4.99 3.31 -1.80
CA HIS A 234 -3.72 3.23 -2.50
C HIS A 234 -4.00 3.54 -3.97
N SER A 235 -3.48 4.65 -4.48
CA SER A 235 -3.79 5.13 -5.83
C SER A 235 -2.54 5.65 -6.53
N HIS A 236 -2.42 5.37 -7.83
CA HIS A 236 -1.30 5.83 -8.64
C HIS A 236 -1.34 7.35 -8.81
N GLY A 237 -0.18 8.00 -8.80
CA GLY A 237 -0.11 9.43 -9.07
C GLY A 237 1.28 10.00 -9.13
N PHE A 238 1.35 11.28 -9.48
CA PHE A 238 2.58 12.04 -9.57
C PHE A 238 2.30 13.54 -9.46
N ILE A 239 3.15 14.27 -8.77
CA ILE A 239 3.00 15.72 -8.53
C ILE A 239 4.21 16.43 -9.09
N ALA A 240 3.95 17.47 -9.88
CA ALA A 240 4.95 18.42 -10.34
C ALA A 240 4.47 19.87 -10.09
N GLU A 241 5.25 20.84 -10.57
CA GLU A 241 4.98 22.27 -10.38
C GLU A 241 3.69 22.72 -11.06
N ASP A 242 3.32 22.09 -12.16
CA ASP A 242 2.07 22.30 -12.89
C ASP A 242 1.53 20.98 -13.46
N THR A 243 0.23 20.96 -13.74
CA THR A 243 -0.52 19.76 -14.14
C THR A 243 -0.04 19.15 -15.47
N GLU A 244 0.34 19.95 -16.47
CA GLU A 244 0.78 19.40 -17.75
C GLU A 244 2.21 18.85 -17.65
N THR A 245 3.10 19.51 -16.92
CA THR A 245 4.44 19.00 -16.60
C THR A 245 4.34 17.65 -15.84
N ALA A 246 3.43 17.54 -14.88
CA ALA A 246 3.19 16.29 -14.17
C ALA A 246 2.75 15.19 -15.14
N ALA A 247 1.80 15.49 -16.03
CA ALA A 247 1.29 14.52 -16.99
C ALA A 247 2.36 14.06 -17.99
N ASP A 248 3.16 14.99 -18.51
CA ASP A 248 4.18 14.69 -19.51
C ASP A 248 5.38 13.92 -18.95
N ARG A 249 5.72 14.15 -17.68
CA ARG A 249 6.78 13.38 -17.00
C ARG A 249 6.31 11.99 -16.60
N PHE A 250 5.07 11.82 -16.14
CA PHE A 250 4.56 10.57 -15.60
C PHE A 250 4.02 9.61 -16.67
N PHE A 251 3.41 10.13 -17.75
CA PHE A 251 2.80 9.31 -18.80
C PHE A 251 3.75 8.26 -19.41
N PRO A 252 4.99 8.60 -19.81
CA PRO A 252 5.85 7.65 -20.50
C PRO A 252 6.16 6.39 -19.67
N SER A 253 6.55 6.52 -18.39
CA SER A 253 6.85 5.38 -17.51
C SER A 253 5.60 4.57 -17.22
N THR A 254 4.47 5.24 -16.95
CA THR A 254 3.17 4.60 -16.73
C THR A 254 2.72 3.82 -17.97
N GLN A 255 2.84 4.42 -19.16
CA GLN A 255 2.50 3.74 -20.42
C GLN A 255 3.33 2.46 -20.62
N GLN A 256 4.62 2.51 -20.35
CA GLN A 256 5.49 1.34 -20.49
C GLN A 256 5.09 0.24 -19.51
N ALA A 257 4.90 0.56 -18.24
CA ALA A 257 4.48 -0.40 -17.22
C ALA A 257 3.12 -1.01 -17.55
N MET A 258 2.14 -0.17 -17.90
CA MET A 258 0.80 -0.62 -18.24
C MET A 258 0.77 -1.46 -19.53
N ASN A 259 1.59 -1.14 -20.53
CA ASN A 259 1.71 -1.94 -21.75
C ASN A 259 2.39 -3.29 -21.52
N THR A 260 3.27 -3.40 -20.55
CA THR A 260 3.83 -4.69 -20.13
C THR A 260 2.76 -5.57 -19.51
N LEU A 261 2.00 -5.03 -18.56
CA LEU A 261 0.86 -5.73 -17.96
C LEU A 261 -0.24 -6.06 -18.99
N ALA A 262 -0.51 -5.15 -19.92
CA ALA A 262 -1.51 -5.36 -20.96
C ALA A 262 -1.17 -6.57 -21.84
N ARG A 263 0.11 -6.73 -22.23
CA ARG A 263 0.57 -7.91 -22.99
C ARG A 263 0.40 -9.20 -22.20
N GLU A 264 0.72 -9.21 -20.92
CA GLU A 264 0.58 -10.39 -20.05
C GLU A 264 -0.88 -10.80 -19.83
N ARG A 265 -1.78 -9.81 -19.78
CA ARG A 265 -3.21 -10.02 -19.47
C ARG A 265 -4.13 -9.99 -20.68
N GLY A 266 -3.59 -9.84 -21.89
CA GLY A 266 -4.40 -9.76 -23.11
C GLY A 266 -5.24 -8.48 -23.24
N TRP A 267 -4.83 -7.39 -22.58
CA TRP A 267 -5.50 -6.10 -22.69
C TRP A 267 -5.01 -5.31 -23.91
N GLY A 268 -5.80 -4.32 -24.33
CA GLY A 268 -5.37 -3.36 -25.34
C GLY A 268 -4.26 -2.43 -24.83
N PRO A 269 -3.54 -1.75 -25.75
CA PRO A 269 -2.44 -0.85 -25.38
C PRO A 269 -2.95 0.37 -24.60
N TYR A 270 -2.16 0.79 -23.61
CA TYR A 270 -2.45 1.97 -22.82
C TYR A 270 -2.09 3.24 -23.59
N SER A 271 -3.08 4.05 -23.93
CA SER A 271 -2.92 5.25 -24.76
C SER A 271 -2.85 6.55 -23.92
N ARG A 272 -2.39 7.64 -24.55
CA ARG A 272 -2.46 8.99 -23.91
C ARG A 272 -3.91 9.37 -23.59
N SER A 273 -4.85 9.07 -24.46
CA SER A 273 -6.27 9.34 -24.18
C SER A 273 -6.83 8.57 -23.00
N SER A 274 -6.41 7.29 -22.82
CA SER A 274 -6.75 6.50 -21.63
C SER A 274 -6.14 7.09 -20.35
N PHE A 275 -4.90 7.56 -20.44
CA PHE A 275 -4.22 8.24 -19.34
C PHE A 275 -4.91 9.57 -18.99
N ASP A 276 -5.24 10.40 -19.99
CA ASP A 276 -5.91 11.68 -19.77
C ASP A 276 -7.33 11.51 -19.18
N ALA A 277 -8.04 10.46 -19.59
CA ALA A 277 -9.31 10.08 -18.96
C ALA A 277 -9.12 9.63 -17.50
N ALA A 278 -8.08 8.83 -17.20
CA ALA A 278 -7.80 8.36 -15.86
C ALA A 278 -7.34 9.48 -14.91
N ARG A 279 -6.62 10.50 -15.40
CA ARG A 279 -6.19 11.66 -14.60
C ARG A 279 -7.27 12.75 -14.48
N SER A 280 -8.40 12.64 -15.18
CA SER A 280 -9.52 13.56 -15.01
C SER A 280 -9.97 13.63 -13.54
N PHE A 281 -10.75 14.64 -13.18
CA PHE A 281 -11.17 14.84 -11.78
C PHE A 281 -11.85 13.60 -11.18
N GLU A 282 -12.70 12.93 -11.97
CA GLU A 282 -13.43 11.72 -11.56
C GLU A 282 -12.63 10.41 -11.75
N GLY A 283 -11.42 10.49 -12.26
CA GLY A 283 -10.58 9.32 -12.53
C GLY A 283 -9.69 8.93 -11.34
N ALA A 284 -9.19 7.69 -11.37
CA ALA A 284 -8.41 7.10 -10.27
C ALA A 284 -6.91 7.49 -10.28
N LEU A 285 -6.44 8.29 -11.24
CA LEU A 285 -5.05 8.67 -11.38
C LEU A 285 -4.82 10.10 -10.83
N TYR A 286 -3.99 10.23 -9.81
CA TYR A 286 -3.72 11.48 -9.07
C TYR A 286 -2.48 12.18 -9.63
N VAL A 287 -2.63 12.76 -10.82
CA VAL A 287 -1.54 13.45 -11.54
C VAL A 287 -1.89 14.91 -11.75
N GLY A 288 -1.02 15.80 -11.29
CA GLY A 288 -1.22 17.26 -11.42
C GLY A 288 -0.29 18.08 -10.55
N ASP A 289 -0.60 19.36 -10.45
CA ASP A 289 -0.01 20.25 -9.45
C ASP A 289 -0.54 19.93 -8.03
N PRO A 290 0.08 20.48 -6.97
CA PRO A 290 -0.31 20.24 -5.60
C PRO A 290 -1.78 20.49 -5.29
N GLU A 291 -2.36 21.55 -5.83
CA GLU A 291 -3.74 21.96 -5.64
C GLU A 291 -4.72 20.97 -6.30
N THR A 292 -4.48 20.63 -7.56
CA THR A 292 -5.27 19.65 -8.31
C THR A 292 -5.31 18.28 -7.61
N VAL A 293 -4.15 17.82 -7.13
CA VAL A 293 -4.09 16.52 -6.42
C VAL A 293 -4.77 16.62 -5.05
N ALA A 294 -4.62 17.73 -4.34
CA ALA A 294 -5.30 17.95 -3.06
C ALA A 294 -6.83 17.92 -3.22
N GLU A 295 -7.38 18.61 -4.22
CA GLU A 295 -8.82 18.63 -4.50
C GLU A 295 -9.36 17.22 -4.79
N LYS A 296 -8.64 16.40 -5.57
CA LYS A 296 -9.02 15.00 -5.86
C LYS A 296 -9.00 14.13 -4.59
N ILE A 297 -8.01 14.30 -3.72
CA ILE A 297 -7.94 13.55 -2.44
C ILE A 297 -9.10 13.93 -1.52
N ILE A 298 -9.41 15.22 -1.42
CA ILE A 298 -10.54 15.73 -0.65
C ILE A 298 -11.87 15.19 -1.19
N HIS A 299 -12.03 15.19 -2.52
CA HIS A 299 -13.19 14.61 -3.18
C HIS A 299 -13.34 13.11 -2.88
N LEU A 300 -12.25 12.34 -2.94
CA LEU A 300 -12.24 10.93 -2.55
C LEU A 300 -12.65 10.74 -1.07
N ARG A 301 -12.10 11.56 -0.17
CA ARG A 301 -12.47 11.53 1.26
C ARG A 301 -13.97 11.76 1.46
N LYS A 302 -14.54 12.75 0.78
CA LYS A 302 -15.96 13.11 0.91
C LYS A 302 -16.90 12.05 0.35
N ASN A 303 -16.53 11.39 -0.75
CA ASN A 303 -17.43 10.47 -1.47
C ASN A 303 -17.22 8.99 -1.13
N VAL A 304 -16.03 8.59 -0.70
CA VAL A 304 -15.71 7.18 -0.41
C VAL A 304 -15.48 6.96 1.10
N GLY A 305 -15.19 8.02 1.85
CA GLY A 305 -15.04 7.93 3.30
C GLY A 305 -13.66 7.47 3.79
N ILE A 306 -12.64 7.50 2.92
CA ILE A 306 -11.27 7.12 3.32
C ILE A 306 -10.70 8.05 4.37
N THR A 307 -9.86 7.54 5.26
CA THR A 307 -9.18 8.32 6.32
C THR A 307 -7.65 8.32 6.16
N ARG A 308 -7.12 7.46 5.26
CA ARG A 308 -5.71 7.42 4.88
C ARG A 308 -5.62 7.35 3.34
N PHE A 309 -4.70 8.11 2.75
CA PHE A 309 -4.40 8.08 1.32
C PHE A 309 -2.92 7.82 1.09
N LEU A 310 -2.61 6.84 0.26
CA LEU A 310 -1.27 6.48 -0.18
C LEU A 310 -1.12 6.84 -1.66
N LEU A 311 -0.29 7.83 -1.98
CA LEU A 311 0.11 8.13 -3.34
C LEU A 311 1.17 7.11 -3.77
N HIS A 312 0.85 6.28 -4.75
CA HIS A 312 1.79 5.31 -5.30
C HIS A 312 2.63 5.97 -6.40
N VAL A 313 3.93 6.09 -6.16
CA VAL A 313 4.91 6.71 -7.06
C VAL A 313 6.28 6.04 -6.92
N PRO A 314 7.00 5.79 -8.04
CA PRO A 314 6.55 5.89 -9.43
C PRO A 314 5.63 4.73 -9.85
N VAL A 315 5.12 4.78 -11.08
CA VAL A 315 4.60 3.63 -11.84
C VAL A 315 5.53 3.39 -13.02
N GLY A 316 6.24 2.25 -12.99
CA GLY A 316 7.43 2.06 -13.81
C GLY A 316 8.62 2.87 -13.27
N SER A 317 9.74 2.86 -14.00
CA SER A 317 10.95 3.61 -13.61
C SER A 317 10.88 5.07 -14.07
N MET A 318 11.19 5.97 -13.13
CA MET A 318 11.33 7.40 -13.36
C MET A 318 12.69 7.87 -12.83
N PRO A 319 13.20 9.04 -13.29
CA PRO A 319 14.37 9.66 -12.67
C PRO A 319 14.15 9.85 -11.17
N HIS A 320 15.13 9.43 -10.34
CA HIS A 320 15.01 9.52 -8.88
C HIS A 320 14.75 10.95 -8.40
N GLU A 321 15.38 11.96 -9.05
CA GLU A 321 15.15 13.37 -8.75
C GLU A 321 13.69 13.81 -8.94
N ASP A 322 12.99 13.27 -9.94
CA ASP A 322 11.57 13.56 -10.18
C ASP A 322 10.69 12.92 -9.09
N VAL A 323 11.03 11.68 -8.65
CA VAL A 323 10.33 10.99 -7.55
C VAL A 323 10.53 11.76 -6.24
N MET A 324 11.78 12.16 -5.92
CA MET A 324 12.09 12.94 -4.73
C MET A 324 11.34 14.28 -4.73
N LYS A 325 11.29 14.96 -5.89
CA LYS A 325 10.54 16.23 -6.02
C LYS A 325 9.04 16.03 -5.82
N ALA A 326 8.46 14.96 -6.35
CA ALA A 326 7.04 14.64 -6.14
C ALA A 326 6.73 14.38 -4.66
N ILE A 327 7.60 13.67 -3.93
CA ILE A 327 7.46 13.44 -2.48
C ILE A 327 7.55 14.76 -1.72
N GLU A 328 8.50 15.63 -2.06
CA GLU A 328 8.65 16.96 -1.45
C GLU A 328 7.38 17.79 -1.62
N LEU A 329 6.87 17.91 -2.87
CA LEU A 329 5.66 18.66 -3.16
C LEU A 329 4.43 18.08 -2.46
N PHE A 330 4.31 16.75 -2.43
CA PHE A 330 3.22 16.09 -1.72
C PHE A 330 3.23 16.43 -0.23
N GLY A 331 4.36 16.31 0.45
CA GLY A 331 4.47 16.58 1.88
C GLY A 331 4.35 18.07 2.24
N THR A 332 4.98 18.95 1.45
CA THR A 332 5.10 20.37 1.79
C THR A 332 3.98 21.26 1.24
N LYS A 333 3.28 20.82 0.19
CA LYS A 333 2.21 21.60 -0.47
C LYS A 333 0.87 20.88 -0.40
N THR A 334 0.74 19.69 -0.98
CA THR A 334 -0.53 18.97 -1.10
C THR A 334 -1.08 18.54 0.28
N ALA A 335 -0.24 17.93 1.13
CA ALA A 335 -0.69 17.42 2.42
C ALA A 335 -1.23 18.51 3.37
N PRO A 336 -0.63 19.71 3.47
CA PRO A 336 -1.22 20.81 4.23
C PRO A 336 -2.60 21.22 3.73
N LEU A 337 -2.79 21.37 2.39
CA LEU A 337 -4.08 21.72 1.81
C LEU A 337 -5.17 20.70 2.14
N VAL A 338 -4.86 19.40 1.97
CA VAL A 338 -5.80 18.33 2.32
C VAL A 338 -6.17 18.35 3.80
N ARG A 339 -5.16 18.45 4.69
CA ARG A 339 -5.38 18.42 6.15
C ARG A 339 -6.21 19.62 6.61
N GLU A 340 -5.94 20.81 6.08
CA GLU A 340 -6.69 22.04 6.41
C GLU A 340 -8.16 21.91 6.00
N GLU A 341 -8.44 21.52 4.75
CA GLU A 341 -9.82 21.42 4.26
C GLU A 341 -10.60 20.31 4.95
N VAL A 342 -9.99 19.13 5.18
CA VAL A 342 -10.63 18.03 5.91
C VAL A 342 -10.95 18.45 7.34
N SER A 343 -10.04 19.14 8.03
CA SER A 343 -10.28 19.63 9.40
C SER A 343 -11.40 20.66 9.45
N ARG A 344 -11.47 21.57 8.46
CA ARG A 344 -12.53 22.57 8.33
C ARG A 344 -13.89 21.90 8.11
N TRP A 345 -13.96 20.94 7.22
CA TRP A 345 -15.17 20.19 6.92
C TRP A 345 -15.66 19.39 8.14
N GLU A 346 -14.80 18.60 8.79
CA GLU A 346 -15.15 17.82 9.97
C GLU A 346 -15.60 18.69 11.16
N ALA A 347 -15.08 19.91 11.30
CA ALA A 347 -15.54 20.87 12.29
C ALA A 347 -16.96 21.38 11.99
N SER A 348 -17.30 21.57 10.69
CA SER A 348 -18.63 22.02 10.29
C SER A 348 -19.73 20.96 10.47
N GLU A 349 -19.38 19.67 10.37
CA GLU A 349 -20.34 18.58 10.60
C GLU A 349 -20.66 18.32 12.09
N ARG A 350 -19.78 18.79 12.99
CA ARG A 350 -19.98 18.67 14.45
C ARG A 350 -20.74 19.83 15.07
N SER A 351 -20.92 20.92 14.30
CA SER A 351 -21.68 22.13 14.74
C SER A 351 -23.15 22.07 14.30
#